data_3bea4db8d48652b79bf66ecb8c28e8ec
#
_entry.id   3bea4db8d48652b79bf66ecb8c28e8ec
#
_cell.length_a   1.000
_cell.length_b   1.000
_cell.length_c   1.000
_cell.angle_alpha   90.00
_cell.angle_beta   90.00
_cell.angle_gamma   90.00
#
_symmetry.space_group_name_H-M   'P 1'
#
loop_
_entity.id
_entity.type
_entity.pdbx_description
1 polymer ?
#
loop_
_entity_poly.entity_id
_entity_poly.type
_entity_poly.pdbx_seq_one_letter_code
_entity_poly.pdbx_strand_id
1 'polypeptide(L)'
;MVEFFGYDVPPGAVEASSTVMANNGAPKLASFLNGIDAAREHGAGDAHITVAAHSYGSTTAGIAATLVGDGVIDDLVQFGSPGSGVQDVGEFHVPEGHTYVSAATYMNDLVQGVGPDDFFGKNPTKMPGYKHLSGDTVSTSWMPFFQKHSSYFKEGTQANRDIASV
;
A
#
# COMPACT_ATOMS: atom_id res chain seq x y z
N MET A 1 13.27 8.63 4.96
CA MET A 1 12.53 7.54 4.28
C MET A 1 13.26 6.23 4.56
N VAL A 2 12.51 5.17 4.89
CA VAL A 2 13.05 3.82 5.13
C VAL A 2 12.34 2.88 4.17
N GLU A 3 13.10 2.00 3.49
CA GLU A 3 12.55 0.94 2.64
C GLU A 3 12.55 -0.39 3.39
N PHE A 4 11.41 -1.10 3.36
CA PHE A 4 11.26 -2.36 4.05
C PHE A 4 11.32 -3.53 3.07
N PHE A 5 12.36 -4.36 3.18
CA PHE A 5 12.58 -5.58 2.40
C PHE A 5 12.52 -6.86 3.26
N GLY A 6 11.83 -6.82 4.38
CA GLY A 6 11.85 -7.85 5.41
C GLY A 6 11.11 -9.15 5.09
N TYR A 7 10.63 -9.37 3.86
CA TYR A 7 9.94 -10.59 3.45
C TYR A 7 10.22 -10.94 2.00
N ASP A 8 9.99 -12.22 1.64
CA ASP A 8 10.12 -12.69 0.27
C ASP A 8 8.94 -12.17 -0.57
N VAL A 9 9.26 -11.35 -1.57
CA VAL A 9 8.27 -10.89 -2.54
C VAL A 9 8.00 -11.99 -3.57
N PRO A 10 6.78 -12.07 -4.13
CA PRO A 10 6.49 -13.05 -5.16
C PRO A 10 7.47 -12.93 -6.35
N PRO A 11 8.18 -14.01 -6.73
CA PRO A 11 9.15 -13.97 -7.83
C PRO A 11 8.48 -13.87 -9.19
N GLY A 12 7.17 -14.04 -9.28
CA GLY A 12 6.43 -13.98 -10.54
C GLY A 12 4.93 -13.81 -10.36
N ALA A 13 4.22 -13.71 -11.49
CA ALA A 13 2.78 -13.47 -11.50
C ALA A 13 1.96 -14.63 -10.90
N VAL A 14 2.46 -15.86 -10.98
CA VAL A 14 1.78 -17.04 -10.42
C VAL A 14 1.84 -17.01 -8.89
N GLU A 15 3.00 -16.73 -8.32
CA GLU A 15 3.19 -16.60 -6.87
C GLU A 15 2.48 -15.35 -6.33
N ALA A 16 2.44 -14.27 -7.12
CA ALA A 16 1.69 -13.06 -6.81
C ALA A 16 0.16 -13.27 -6.83
N SER A 17 -0.33 -14.40 -7.36
CA SER A 17 -1.74 -14.77 -7.29
C SER A 17 -2.16 -15.35 -5.93
N SER A 18 -1.29 -15.38 -4.93
CA SER A 18 -1.53 -15.91 -3.57
C SER A 18 -1.20 -14.87 -2.51
N THR A 19 -1.99 -14.80 -1.45
CA THR A 19 -1.74 -13.91 -0.30
C THR A 19 -0.78 -14.52 0.75
N VAL A 20 -0.27 -15.73 0.52
CA VAL A 20 0.61 -16.42 1.48
C VAL A 20 1.82 -15.56 1.86
N MET A 21 2.50 -14.95 0.87
CA MET A 21 3.67 -14.12 1.13
C MET A 21 3.29 -12.80 1.83
N ALA A 22 2.15 -12.21 1.50
CA ALA A 22 1.63 -11.04 2.19
C ALA A 22 1.32 -11.36 3.67
N ASN A 23 0.65 -12.48 3.93
CA ASN A 23 0.35 -12.94 5.30
C ASN A 23 1.62 -13.25 6.10
N ASN A 24 2.67 -13.75 5.45
CA ASN A 24 3.97 -14.01 6.10
C ASN A 24 4.79 -12.72 6.30
N GLY A 25 4.64 -11.74 5.42
CA GLY A 25 5.34 -10.46 5.47
C GLY A 25 4.72 -9.46 6.44
N ALA A 26 3.40 -9.45 6.55
CA ALA A 26 2.66 -8.48 7.35
C ALA A 26 3.04 -8.46 8.85
N PRO A 27 3.19 -9.60 9.56
CA PRO A 27 3.65 -9.58 10.94
C PRO A 27 5.07 -9.00 11.11
N LYS A 28 5.95 -9.22 10.13
CA LYS A 28 7.31 -8.67 10.15
C LYS A 28 7.30 -7.16 9.96
N LEU A 29 6.47 -6.66 9.04
CA LEU A 29 6.27 -5.23 8.83
C LEU A 29 5.65 -4.57 10.07
N ALA A 30 4.62 -5.18 10.65
CA ALA A 30 3.98 -4.68 11.87
C ALA A 30 4.98 -4.63 13.05
N SER A 31 5.80 -5.67 13.23
CA SER A 31 6.85 -5.67 14.26
C SER A 31 7.88 -4.58 14.04
N PHE A 32 8.27 -4.32 12.79
CA PHE A 32 9.19 -3.25 12.44
C PHE A 32 8.61 -1.87 12.74
N LEU A 33 7.34 -1.62 12.38
CA LEU A 33 6.64 -0.36 12.65
C LEU A 33 6.47 -0.10 14.15
N ASN A 34 6.00 -1.11 14.90
CA ASN A 34 5.92 -1.03 16.37
C ASN A 34 7.30 -0.77 17.00
N GLY A 35 8.39 -1.32 16.44
CA GLY A 35 9.75 -1.07 16.89
C GLY A 35 10.21 0.37 16.65
N ILE A 36 9.84 0.98 15.53
CA ILE A 36 10.09 2.41 15.26
C ILE A 36 9.34 3.26 16.28
N ASP A 37 8.07 2.99 16.50
CA ASP A 37 7.22 3.72 17.43
C ASP A 37 7.80 3.65 18.86
N ALA A 38 8.09 2.46 19.38
CA ALA A 38 8.70 2.27 20.68
C ALA A 38 10.06 2.98 20.83
N ALA A 39 10.89 3.01 19.79
CA ALA A 39 12.17 3.72 19.81
C ALA A 39 11.98 5.24 19.90
N ARG A 40 10.90 5.76 19.36
CA ARG A 40 10.56 7.20 19.38
C ARG A 40 10.06 7.63 20.74
N GLU A 41 9.24 6.86 21.42
CA GLU A 41 8.80 7.12 22.78
C GLU A 41 9.98 7.31 23.76
N HIS A 42 11.14 6.68 23.46
CA HIS A 42 12.32 6.69 24.32
C HIS A 42 13.34 7.80 24.04
N GLY A 43 13.09 8.75 23.13
CA GLY A 43 14.06 9.83 23.01
C GLY A 43 13.96 10.79 21.81
N ALA A 44 13.29 10.45 20.74
CA ALA A 44 13.23 11.29 19.54
C ALA A 44 11.93 12.10 19.39
N GLY A 45 10.97 11.89 20.28
CA GLY A 45 9.61 12.43 20.15
C GLY A 45 8.77 11.63 19.16
N ASP A 46 7.51 11.92 19.11
CA ASP A 46 6.55 11.31 18.19
C ASP A 46 6.81 11.79 16.74
N ALA A 47 7.26 10.92 15.84
CA ALA A 47 7.44 11.24 14.43
C ALA A 47 6.29 10.67 13.61
N HIS A 48 5.74 11.44 12.73
CA HIS A 48 4.69 11.03 11.80
C HIS A 48 5.14 9.85 10.92
N ILE A 49 4.43 8.73 10.93
CA ILE A 49 4.72 7.55 10.11
C ILE A 49 3.69 7.43 8.99
N THR A 50 4.12 7.70 7.77
CA THR A 50 3.37 7.37 6.56
C THR A 50 3.87 6.04 5.99
N VAL A 51 2.98 5.06 5.84
CA VAL A 51 3.26 3.80 5.14
C VAL A 51 2.77 3.91 3.71
N ALA A 52 3.70 4.07 2.75
CA ALA A 52 3.41 4.11 1.32
C ALA A 52 3.75 2.75 0.68
N ALA A 53 2.76 2.07 0.10
CA ALA A 53 2.90 0.70 -0.35
C ALA A 53 2.34 0.48 -1.76
N HIS A 54 3.18 -0.11 -2.63
CA HIS A 54 2.90 -0.35 -4.04
C HIS A 54 2.57 -1.82 -4.33
N SER A 55 1.64 -2.03 -5.26
CA SER A 55 1.36 -3.34 -5.83
C SER A 55 1.04 -4.39 -4.75
N TYR A 56 1.62 -5.57 -4.82
CA TYR A 56 1.49 -6.63 -3.83
C TYR A 56 1.88 -6.18 -2.42
N GLY A 57 2.86 -5.26 -2.31
CA GLY A 57 3.25 -4.66 -1.03
C GLY A 57 2.12 -3.89 -0.35
N SER A 58 1.15 -3.38 -1.10
CA SER A 58 -0.01 -2.69 -0.54
C SER A 58 -0.94 -3.63 0.23
N THR A 59 -1.15 -4.86 -0.26
CA THR A 59 -1.89 -5.91 0.46
C THR A 59 -1.15 -6.29 1.75
N THR A 60 0.18 -6.46 1.67
CA THR A 60 1.01 -6.73 2.85
C THR A 60 0.92 -5.62 3.89
N ALA A 61 0.99 -4.35 3.44
CA ALA A 61 0.87 -3.19 4.32
C ALA A 61 -0.51 -3.05 4.95
N GLY A 62 -1.58 -3.34 4.18
CA GLY A 62 -2.94 -3.34 4.72
C GLY A 62 -3.12 -4.40 5.82
N ILE A 63 -2.67 -5.64 5.59
CA ILE A 63 -2.70 -6.67 6.64
C ILE A 63 -1.85 -6.23 7.85
N ALA A 64 -0.66 -5.65 7.63
CA ALA A 64 0.17 -5.15 8.72
C ALA A 64 -0.52 -4.05 9.53
N ALA A 65 -1.28 -3.18 8.87
CA ALA A 65 -2.02 -2.10 9.52
C ALA A 65 -3.15 -2.61 10.47
N THR A 66 -3.56 -3.88 10.35
CA THR A 66 -4.46 -4.53 11.32
C THR A 66 -3.74 -5.14 12.52
N LEU A 67 -2.40 -5.21 12.49
CA LEU A 67 -1.56 -5.90 13.46
C LEU A 67 -0.72 -4.95 14.32
N VAL A 68 -0.62 -3.68 13.95
CA VAL A 68 0.08 -2.65 14.75
C VAL A 68 -0.79 -2.15 15.89
N GLY A 69 -0.18 -1.44 16.85
CA GLY A 69 -0.93 -0.69 17.85
C GLY A 69 -1.60 0.56 17.27
N ASP A 70 -2.59 1.09 17.99
CA ASP A 70 -3.21 2.37 17.64
C ASP A 70 -2.17 3.50 17.74
N GLY A 71 -2.13 4.39 16.76
CA GLY A 71 -1.19 5.52 16.71
C GLY A 71 0.20 5.18 16.16
N VAL A 72 0.46 3.93 15.78
CA VAL A 72 1.73 3.53 15.16
C VAL A 72 1.84 3.99 13.71
N ILE A 73 0.75 3.93 12.96
CA ILE A 73 0.66 4.42 11.57
C ILE A 73 -0.24 5.65 11.56
N ASP A 74 0.29 6.79 11.15
CA ASP A 74 -0.48 8.02 10.98
C ASP A 74 -1.21 8.05 9.66
N ASP A 75 -0.56 7.64 8.56
CA ASP A 75 -1.15 7.58 7.23
C ASP A 75 -0.79 6.29 6.50
N LEU A 76 -1.79 5.69 5.82
CA LEU A 76 -1.61 4.53 4.95
C LEU A 76 -1.93 4.92 3.50
N VAL A 77 -0.96 4.81 2.61
CA VAL A 77 -1.10 5.07 1.18
C VAL A 77 -0.91 3.78 0.39
N GLN A 78 -1.96 3.31 -0.27
CA GLN A 78 -1.91 2.12 -1.13
C GLN A 78 -2.02 2.54 -2.59
N PHE A 79 -1.08 2.16 -3.44
CA PHE A 79 -1.10 2.54 -4.86
C PHE A 79 -0.75 1.39 -5.79
N GLY A 80 -1.40 1.35 -6.96
CA GLY A 80 -1.32 0.22 -7.88
C GLY A 80 -1.71 -1.12 -7.24
N SER A 81 -2.68 -1.09 -6.32
CA SER A 81 -3.02 -2.20 -5.43
C SER A 81 -3.89 -3.26 -6.10
N PRO A 82 -3.60 -4.58 -5.93
CA PRO A 82 -4.53 -5.65 -6.29
C PRO A 82 -5.70 -5.77 -5.30
N GLY A 83 -5.51 -5.34 -4.05
CA GLY A 83 -6.50 -5.33 -2.98
C GLY A 83 -5.91 -4.81 -1.68
N SER A 84 -6.76 -4.32 -0.79
CA SER A 84 -6.37 -3.59 0.42
C SER A 84 -5.77 -4.46 1.54
N GLY A 85 -5.93 -5.79 1.46
CA GLY A 85 -5.58 -6.71 2.54
C GLY A 85 -6.73 -6.97 3.53
N VAL A 86 -7.80 -6.15 3.49
CA VAL A 86 -8.97 -6.21 4.39
C VAL A 86 -10.28 -6.07 3.61
N GLN A 87 -11.41 -6.26 4.28
CA GLN A 87 -12.74 -6.08 3.69
C GLN A 87 -13.38 -4.72 4.05
N ASP A 88 -12.92 -4.10 5.14
CA ASP A 88 -13.40 -2.80 5.60
C ASP A 88 -12.25 -1.94 6.10
N VAL A 89 -12.31 -0.62 5.85
CA VAL A 89 -11.30 0.35 6.30
C VAL A 89 -11.21 0.44 7.83
N GLY A 90 -12.28 0.14 8.53
CA GLY A 90 -12.33 0.11 9.98
C GLY A 90 -11.53 -1.04 10.63
N GLU A 91 -11.01 -1.98 9.81
CA GLU A 91 -10.10 -3.02 10.31
C GLU A 91 -8.66 -2.50 10.52
N PHE A 92 -8.31 -1.36 9.92
CA PHE A 92 -6.99 -0.75 10.08
C PHE A 92 -6.87 0.00 11.40
N HIS A 93 -5.74 -0.15 12.06
CA HIS A 93 -5.33 0.70 13.19
C HIS A 93 -4.66 1.98 12.66
N VAL A 94 -5.38 2.70 11.81
CA VAL A 94 -5.00 3.97 11.19
C VAL A 94 -6.10 4.98 11.50
N PRO A 95 -5.80 6.24 11.83
CA PRO A 95 -6.82 7.24 12.14
C PRO A 95 -7.84 7.39 11.00
N GLU A 96 -9.11 7.64 11.36
CA GLU A 96 -10.17 7.85 10.38
C GLU A 96 -9.82 8.98 9.42
N GLY A 97 -9.99 8.74 8.12
CA GLY A 97 -9.65 9.70 7.08
C GLY A 97 -8.16 9.81 6.75
N HIS A 98 -7.32 8.90 7.27
CA HIS A 98 -5.88 8.84 7.00
C HIS A 98 -5.49 7.64 6.14
N THR A 99 -6.44 7.09 5.40
CA THR A 99 -6.23 6.00 4.46
C THR A 99 -6.43 6.50 3.03
N TYR A 100 -5.44 6.31 2.19
CA TYR A 100 -5.38 6.90 0.84
C TYR A 100 -5.16 5.83 -0.23
N VAL A 101 -5.74 6.05 -1.41
CA VAL A 101 -5.51 5.22 -2.58
C VAL A 101 -5.13 6.08 -3.78
N SER A 102 -4.09 5.66 -4.50
CA SER A 102 -3.75 6.17 -5.83
C SER A 102 -3.84 5.02 -6.84
N ALA A 103 -4.68 5.20 -7.84
CA ALA A 103 -4.97 4.16 -8.82
C ALA A 103 -5.05 4.76 -10.23
N ALA A 104 -4.15 4.35 -11.12
CA ALA A 104 -4.22 4.67 -12.53
C ALA A 104 -5.49 4.08 -13.16
N THR A 105 -5.85 4.52 -14.35
CA THR A 105 -6.96 3.87 -15.07
C THR A 105 -6.64 2.40 -15.33
N TYR A 106 -7.64 1.52 -15.34
CA TYR A 106 -7.48 0.07 -15.54
C TYR A 106 -6.62 -0.28 -16.76
N MET A 107 -6.74 0.47 -17.85
CA MET A 107 -5.91 0.26 -19.07
C MET A 107 -4.43 0.59 -18.87
N ASN A 108 -4.11 1.36 -17.84
CA ASN A 108 -2.74 1.73 -17.49
C ASN A 108 -2.17 0.87 -16.36
N ASP A 109 -3.05 0.26 -15.55
CA ASP A 109 -2.65 -0.63 -14.47
C ASP A 109 -3.66 -1.77 -14.32
N LEU A 110 -3.35 -2.90 -14.96
CA LEU A 110 -4.20 -4.10 -14.96
C LEU A 110 -4.16 -4.87 -13.64
N VAL A 111 -3.26 -4.53 -12.71
CA VAL A 111 -3.17 -5.18 -11.40
C VAL A 111 -4.40 -4.89 -10.55
N GLN A 112 -5.01 -3.73 -10.76
CA GLN A 112 -6.25 -3.36 -10.10
C GLN A 112 -7.40 -4.27 -10.53
N GLY A 113 -7.90 -5.07 -9.60
CA GLY A 113 -8.99 -6.01 -9.88
C GLY A 113 -8.53 -7.37 -10.40
N VAL A 114 -7.25 -7.71 -10.21
CA VAL A 114 -6.76 -9.08 -10.37
C VAL A 114 -7.27 -9.92 -9.22
N GLY A 115 -8.21 -10.79 -9.52
CA GLY A 115 -8.84 -11.69 -8.56
C GLY A 115 -10.09 -11.12 -7.87
N PRO A 116 -10.85 -11.98 -7.19
CA PRO A 116 -11.98 -11.56 -6.38
C PRO A 116 -11.54 -10.83 -5.11
N ASP A 117 -12.37 -9.93 -4.60
CA ASP A 117 -12.14 -9.16 -3.38
C ASP A 117 -11.83 -10.05 -2.14
N ASP A 118 -12.31 -11.30 -2.15
CA ASP A 118 -12.04 -12.27 -1.08
C ASP A 118 -10.57 -12.75 -1.04
N PHE A 119 -9.81 -12.48 -2.10
CA PHE A 119 -8.45 -13.00 -2.23
C PHE A 119 -7.38 -12.03 -1.71
N PHE A 120 -7.39 -10.77 -2.18
CA PHE A 120 -6.44 -9.73 -1.78
C PHE A 120 -7.03 -8.69 -0.83
N GLY A 121 -8.22 -8.94 -0.31
CA GLY A 121 -9.04 -7.91 0.32
C GLY A 121 -9.78 -7.07 -0.72
N LYS A 122 -10.70 -6.26 -0.26
CA LYS A 122 -11.51 -5.40 -1.12
C LYS A 122 -10.65 -4.39 -1.88
N ASN A 123 -11.03 -4.13 -3.11
CA ASN A 123 -10.34 -3.12 -3.92
C ASN A 123 -10.41 -1.74 -3.23
N PRO A 124 -9.28 -1.12 -2.86
CA PRO A 124 -9.26 0.14 -2.13
C PRO A 124 -9.95 1.30 -2.88
N THR A 125 -9.99 1.25 -4.23
CA THR A 125 -10.70 2.29 -5.01
C THR A 125 -12.22 2.22 -4.87
N LYS A 126 -12.75 1.11 -4.36
CA LYS A 126 -14.19 0.87 -4.17
C LYS A 126 -14.58 0.80 -2.69
N MET A 127 -13.62 0.92 -1.79
CA MET A 127 -13.86 0.82 -0.35
C MET A 127 -14.19 2.21 0.22
N PRO A 128 -15.35 2.38 0.87
CA PRO A 128 -15.65 3.61 1.59
C PRO A 128 -14.59 3.93 2.65
N GLY A 129 -14.30 5.20 2.89
CA GLY A 129 -13.31 5.65 3.87
C GLY A 129 -11.94 5.97 3.30
N TYR A 130 -11.63 5.48 2.09
CA TYR A 130 -10.40 5.92 1.40
C TYR A 130 -10.54 7.32 0.81
N LYS A 131 -9.49 8.12 0.97
CA LYS A 131 -9.29 9.35 0.20
C LYS A 131 -8.58 9.02 -1.11
N HIS A 132 -9.12 9.50 -2.22
CA HIS A 132 -8.56 9.25 -3.54
C HIS A 132 -7.51 10.30 -3.89
N LEU A 133 -6.30 9.86 -4.14
CA LEU A 133 -5.22 10.63 -4.74
C LEU A 133 -5.27 10.51 -6.27
N SER A 134 -4.56 11.37 -6.98
CA SER A 134 -4.46 11.24 -8.43
C SER A 134 -3.85 9.91 -8.85
N GLY A 135 -4.47 9.28 -9.83
CA GLY A 135 -3.91 8.12 -10.55
C GLY A 135 -3.16 8.53 -11.82
N ASP A 136 -2.82 9.80 -11.98
CA ASP A 136 -2.21 10.35 -13.19
C ASP A 136 -0.72 9.97 -13.25
N THR A 137 -0.46 8.83 -13.88
CA THR A 137 0.86 8.28 -14.12
C THR A 137 1.26 8.50 -15.59
N VAL A 138 2.56 8.46 -15.89
CA VAL A 138 2.99 8.49 -17.30
C VAL A 138 2.70 7.15 -17.95
N SER A 139 1.73 7.15 -18.85
CA SER A 139 1.38 6.00 -19.65
C SER A 139 1.33 6.40 -21.12
N THR A 140 2.18 5.79 -21.92
CA THR A 140 2.08 5.81 -23.37
C THR A 140 1.58 4.44 -23.87
N SER A 141 0.81 4.44 -24.97
CA SER A 141 0.17 3.20 -25.46
C SER A 141 1.16 2.06 -25.76
N TRP A 142 2.41 2.39 -26.07
CA TRP A 142 3.49 1.44 -26.39
C TRP A 142 4.30 0.97 -25.20
N MET A 143 4.09 1.54 -23.98
CA MET A 143 4.83 1.08 -22.77
C MET A 143 4.45 -0.33 -22.39
N PRO A 144 5.43 -1.21 -22.07
CA PRO A 144 5.16 -2.52 -21.50
C PRO A 144 4.35 -2.41 -20.19
N PHE A 145 3.51 -3.40 -19.93
CA PHE A 145 2.62 -3.44 -18.76
C PHE A 145 3.37 -3.17 -17.45
N PHE A 146 4.50 -3.82 -17.21
CA PHE A 146 5.28 -3.63 -15.96
C PHE A 146 5.81 -2.20 -15.79
N GLN A 147 6.14 -1.52 -16.90
CA GLN A 147 6.56 -0.12 -16.82
C GLN A 147 5.39 0.81 -16.50
N LYS A 148 4.20 0.51 -17.02
CA LYS A 148 2.98 1.25 -16.68
C LYS A 148 2.65 1.09 -15.20
N HIS A 149 2.66 -0.14 -14.70
CA HIS A 149 2.40 -0.46 -13.30
C HIS A 149 3.39 0.20 -12.33
N SER A 150 4.65 0.36 -12.73
CA SER A 150 5.67 1.02 -11.92
C SER A 150 5.73 2.54 -12.10
N SER A 151 4.88 3.13 -12.94
CA SER A 151 4.95 4.57 -13.27
C SER A 151 4.51 5.52 -12.15
N TYR A 152 3.94 5.00 -11.06
CA TYR A 152 3.68 5.76 -9.83
C TYR A 152 4.93 6.37 -9.20
N PHE A 153 6.09 5.72 -9.38
CA PHE A 153 7.38 6.21 -8.88
C PHE A 153 8.03 7.28 -9.75
N LYS A 154 7.45 7.55 -10.92
CA LYS A 154 8.06 8.49 -11.85
C LYS A 154 7.89 9.92 -11.39
N GLU A 155 9.01 10.59 -11.13
CA GLU A 155 9.05 12.02 -10.77
C GLU A 155 8.29 12.87 -11.79
N GLY A 156 7.62 13.91 -11.31
CA GLY A 156 6.89 14.85 -12.13
C GLY A 156 5.49 14.41 -12.55
N THR A 157 5.04 13.20 -12.19
CA THR A 157 3.63 12.81 -12.34
C THR A 157 2.77 13.37 -11.20
N GLN A 158 1.46 13.54 -11.43
CA GLN A 158 0.59 13.99 -10.35
C GLN A 158 0.44 12.91 -9.29
N ALA A 159 0.34 11.62 -9.68
CA ALA A 159 0.30 10.51 -8.75
C ALA A 159 1.50 10.52 -7.80
N ASN A 160 2.73 10.69 -8.32
CA ASN A 160 3.93 10.74 -7.50
C ASN A 160 3.93 11.92 -6.52
N ARG A 161 3.52 13.11 -6.98
CA ARG A 161 3.42 14.29 -6.12
C ARG A 161 2.40 14.10 -4.99
N ASP A 162 1.22 13.58 -5.32
CA ASP A 162 0.15 13.37 -4.36
C ASP A 162 0.54 12.34 -3.30
N ILE A 163 1.15 11.20 -3.72
CA ILE A 163 1.65 10.17 -2.80
C ILE A 163 2.74 10.74 -1.87
N ALA A 164 3.62 11.58 -2.41
CA ALA A 164 4.71 12.18 -1.63
C ALA A 164 4.24 13.34 -0.73
N SER A 165 3.01 13.81 -0.88
CA SER A 165 2.45 14.90 -0.08
C SER A 165 1.66 14.45 1.15
N VAL A 166 1.40 13.15 1.26
CA VAL A 166 0.86 12.51 2.45
C VAL A 166 1.99 12.20 3.42
#